data_0f10cb04643aafc842d3d7f5152d2499
#
_entry.id   0f10cb04643aafc842d3d7f5152d2499
#
_cell.length_a   1.000
_cell.length_b   1.000
_cell.length_c   1.000
_cell.angle_alpha   90.00
_cell.angle_beta   90.00
_cell.angle_gamma   90.00
#
_symmetry.space_group_name_H-M   'P 1'
#
loop_
_entity.id
_entity.type
_entity.pdbx_description
1 polymer ?
#
loop_
_entity_poly.entity_id
_entity_poly.type
_entity_poly.pdbx_seq_one_letter_code
_entity_poly.pdbx_strand_id
1 'polypeptide(L)'
;MKDMKVGFIGFGNMAQALARGFVRTGALSPDRIGACARDAAKLRRNTEPHGFRAFDCAEEVAAFADVVIVAVKPHQVEPVVVPIRERLAGRIVVSVAAGVTFDDYERMLLPGTAHLSTVPNTPVAVGEGIIVCERRGFRAAVIDAVDAIEGKR
;
A
#
# COMPACT_ATOMS: atom_id res chain seq x y z
N MET A 1 -4.62 -2.16 -14.81
CA MET A 1 -4.48 -1.38 -13.56
C MET A 1 -5.70 -0.52 -13.21
N LYS A 2 -6.43 0.00 -14.18
CA LYS A 2 -7.58 0.88 -13.91
C LYS A 2 -8.69 0.26 -13.05
N ASP A 3 -8.86 -1.06 -13.12
CA ASP A 3 -9.87 -1.76 -12.31
C ASP A 3 -9.33 -2.27 -10.97
N MET A 4 -8.03 -2.09 -10.72
CA MET A 4 -7.39 -2.52 -9.50
C MET A 4 -7.69 -1.54 -8.37
N LYS A 5 -7.92 -2.08 -7.17
CA LYS A 5 -8.14 -1.28 -5.97
C LYS A 5 -6.92 -1.35 -5.08
N VAL A 6 -6.51 -0.20 -4.56
CA VAL A 6 -5.35 -0.07 -3.68
C VAL A 6 -5.80 0.37 -2.30
N GLY A 7 -5.36 -0.35 -1.29
CA GLY A 7 -5.66 -0.03 0.10
C GLY A 7 -4.39 0.24 0.89
N PHE A 8 -4.44 1.25 1.75
CA PHE A 8 -3.33 1.62 2.63
C PHE A 8 -3.64 1.21 4.07
N ILE A 9 -2.72 0.48 4.67
CA ILE A 9 -2.72 0.26 6.12
C ILE A 9 -1.77 1.28 6.70
N GLY A 10 -2.32 2.29 7.37
CA GLY A 10 -1.62 3.51 7.73
C GLY A 10 -1.74 4.58 6.65
N PHE A 11 -2.00 5.82 7.05
CA PHE A 11 -2.21 6.91 6.09
C PHE A 11 -1.50 8.18 6.51
N GLY A 12 -0.20 8.06 6.77
CA GLY A 12 0.68 9.19 7.06
C GLY A 12 1.16 9.89 5.78
N ASN A 13 2.18 10.71 5.90
CA ASN A 13 2.66 11.55 4.80
C ASN A 13 3.02 10.76 3.54
N MET A 14 3.71 9.63 3.70
CA MET A 14 4.14 8.83 2.55
C MET A 14 2.95 8.17 1.85
N ALA A 15 2.02 7.60 2.61
CA ALA A 15 0.81 7.00 2.03
C ALA A 15 -0.03 8.03 1.30
N GLN A 16 -0.20 9.22 1.87
CA GLN A 16 -0.91 10.32 1.23
C GLN A 16 -0.23 10.75 -0.07
N ALA A 17 1.10 10.83 -0.05
CA ALA A 17 1.88 11.18 -1.25
C ALA A 17 1.67 10.16 -2.37
N LEU A 18 1.71 8.87 -2.06
CA LEU A 18 1.45 7.81 -3.03
C LEU A 18 0.03 7.87 -3.57
N ALA A 19 -0.96 8.03 -2.69
CA ALA A 19 -2.37 8.10 -3.09
C ALA A 19 -2.62 9.28 -4.05
N ARG A 20 -2.10 10.45 -3.72
CA ARG A 20 -2.19 11.62 -4.60
C ARG A 20 -1.47 11.39 -5.93
N GLY A 21 -0.31 10.75 -5.88
CA GLY A 21 0.45 10.40 -7.08
C GLY A 21 -0.30 9.48 -8.01
N PHE A 22 -0.99 8.48 -7.49
CA PHE A 22 -1.82 7.57 -8.30
C PHE A 22 -2.94 8.31 -9.03
N VAL A 23 -3.58 9.24 -8.38
CA VAL A 23 -4.65 10.05 -8.99
C VAL A 23 -4.07 11.02 -10.01
N ARG A 24 -3.00 11.71 -9.66
CA ARG A 24 -2.36 12.71 -10.52
C ARG A 24 -1.86 12.10 -11.82
N THR A 25 -1.28 10.90 -11.79
CA THR A 25 -0.77 10.22 -12.99
C THR A 25 -1.88 9.52 -13.79
N GLY A 26 -3.09 9.47 -13.27
CA GLY A 26 -4.20 8.76 -13.90
C GLY A 26 -4.17 7.24 -13.72
N ALA A 27 -3.29 6.73 -12.85
CA ALA A 27 -3.19 5.30 -12.58
C ALA A 27 -4.45 4.76 -11.92
N LEU A 28 -5.04 5.52 -11.00
CA LEU A 28 -6.25 5.15 -10.26
C LEU A 28 -7.19 6.34 -10.12
N SER A 29 -8.49 6.06 -10.13
CA SER A 29 -9.50 7.04 -9.70
C SER A 29 -9.60 7.05 -8.17
N PRO A 30 -10.03 8.16 -7.54
CA PRO A 30 -10.08 8.26 -6.08
C PRO A 30 -10.92 7.17 -5.40
N ASP A 31 -12.01 6.74 -6.01
CA ASP A 31 -12.91 5.72 -5.45
C ASP A 31 -12.27 4.33 -5.39
N ARG A 32 -11.13 4.14 -6.05
CA ARG A 32 -10.37 2.90 -6.03
C ARG A 32 -9.24 2.89 -5.01
N ILE A 33 -9.17 3.93 -4.19
CA ILE A 33 -8.18 4.08 -3.13
C ILE A 33 -8.89 4.11 -1.79
N GLY A 34 -8.44 3.28 -0.87
CA GLY A 34 -8.96 3.21 0.49
C GLY A 34 -7.84 3.17 1.51
N ALA A 35 -8.15 3.50 2.75
CA ALA A 35 -7.16 3.53 3.82
C ALA A 35 -7.77 3.29 5.18
N CYS A 36 -6.95 2.83 6.12
CA CYS A 36 -7.26 2.82 7.55
C CYS A 36 -6.10 3.45 8.33
N ALA A 37 -6.39 3.97 9.50
CA ALA A 37 -5.41 4.55 10.41
C ALA A 37 -5.94 4.50 11.83
N ARG A 38 -5.04 4.68 12.82
CA ARG A 38 -5.42 4.67 14.23
C ARG A 38 -6.35 5.82 14.61
N ASP A 39 -6.06 7.02 14.08
CA ASP A 39 -6.86 8.23 14.35
C ASP A 39 -7.88 8.39 13.24
N ALA A 40 -9.12 8.02 13.52
CA ALA A 40 -10.22 8.08 12.55
C ALA A 40 -10.52 9.51 12.08
N ALA A 41 -10.46 10.49 12.97
CA ALA A 41 -10.71 11.89 12.61
C ALA A 41 -9.64 12.42 11.66
N LYS A 42 -8.38 12.12 11.93
CA LYS A 42 -7.26 12.50 11.06
C LYS A 42 -7.35 11.78 9.71
N LEU A 43 -7.72 10.52 9.71
CA LEU A 43 -7.92 9.75 8.49
C LEU A 43 -8.96 10.41 7.59
N ARG A 44 -10.11 10.80 8.16
CA ARG A 44 -11.17 11.45 7.41
C ARG A 44 -10.72 12.78 6.82
N ARG A 45 -9.99 13.58 7.58
CA ARG A 45 -9.44 14.86 7.08
C ARG A 45 -8.52 14.65 5.87
N ASN A 46 -7.84 13.52 5.80
CA ASN A 46 -6.86 13.20 4.76
C ASN A 46 -7.46 12.37 3.61
N THR A 47 -8.67 11.88 3.73
CA THR A 47 -9.34 11.06 2.72
C THR A 47 -10.53 11.77 2.05
N GLU A 48 -11.42 12.38 2.84
CA GLU A 48 -12.66 12.99 2.32
C GLU A 48 -12.43 14.05 1.25
N PRO A 49 -11.49 15.01 1.42
CA PRO A 49 -11.27 16.03 0.38
C PRO A 49 -10.82 15.47 -0.96
N HIS A 50 -10.26 14.28 -0.96
CA HIS A 50 -9.73 13.63 -2.17
C HIS A 50 -10.67 12.58 -2.76
N GLY A 51 -11.75 12.26 -2.07
CA GLY A 51 -12.68 11.20 -2.49
C GLY A 51 -12.18 9.78 -2.22
N PHE A 52 -11.17 9.62 -1.37
CA PHE A 52 -10.68 8.30 -0.95
C PHE A 52 -11.63 7.68 0.07
N ARG A 53 -11.66 6.35 0.13
CA ARG A 53 -12.46 5.63 1.11
C ARG A 53 -11.72 5.50 2.43
N ALA A 54 -12.41 5.74 3.55
CA ALA A 54 -11.89 5.53 4.89
C ALA A 54 -12.51 4.26 5.49
N PHE A 55 -11.67 3.38 6.01
CA PHE A 55 -12.08 2.14 6.65
C PHE A 55 -11.73 2.16 8.15
N ASP A 56 -12.45 1.38 8.94
CA ASP A 56 -12.26 1.35 10.39
C ASP A 56 -11.09 0.45 10.82
N CYS A 57 -10.73 -0.52 10.00
CA CYS A 57 -9.68 -1.49 10.36
C CYS A 57 -8.94 -2.03 9.15
N ALA A 58 -7.81 -2.68 9.41
CA ALA A 58 -6.97 -3.29 8.38
C ALA A 58 -7.67 -4.44 7.65
N GLU A 59 -8.53 -5.18 8.34
CA GLU A 59 -9.31 -6.26 7.75
C GLU A 59 -10.22 -5.77 6.63
N GLU A 60 -10.84 -4.61 6.82
CA GLU A 60 -11.70 -4.01 5.80
C GLU A 60 -10.89 -3.55 4.59
N VAL A 61 -9.70 -3.01 4.83
CA VAL A 61 -8.78 -2.61 3.75
C VAL A 61 -8.38 -3.85 2.93
N ALA A 62 -8.03 -4.94 3.59
CA ALA A 62 -7.65 -6.19 2.92
C ALA A 62 -8.80 -6.78 2.10
N ALA A 63 -10.03 -6.65 2.59
CA ALA A 63 -11.21 -7.10 1.86
C ALA A 63 -11.53 -6.24 0.62
N PHE A 64 -11.26 -4.94 0.71
CA PHE A 64 -11.50 -3.97 -0.36
C PHE A 64 -10.44 -4.05 -1.46
N ALA A 65 -9.17 -4.16 -1.09
CA ALA A 65 -8.04 -3.92 -1.99
C ALA A 65 -7.54 -5.18 -2.70
N ASP A 66 -7.07 -5.02 -3.91
CA ASP A 66 -6.27 -6.02 -4.63
C ASP A 66 -4.79 -5.88 -4.28
N VAL A 67 -4.35 -4.65 -4.08
CA VAL A 67 -3.00 -4.31 -3.64
C VAL A 67 -3.10 -3.63 -2.28
N VAL A 68 -2.44 -4.18 -1.28
CA VAL A 68 -2.40 -3.62 0.08
C VAL A 68 -1.02 -3.02 0.32
N ILE A 69 -0.99 -1.70 0.55
CA ILE A 69 0.25 -0.99 0.85
C ILE A 69 0.35 -0.82 2.36
N VAL A 70 1.38 -1.42 2.95
CA VAL A 70 1.66 -1.34 4.38
C VAL A 70 2.52 -0.10 4.61
N ALA A 71 1.93 0.92 5.22
CA ALA A 71 2.53 2.24 5.40
C ALA A 71 2.52 2.70 6.87
N VAL A 72 2.51 1.76 7.80
CA VAL A 72 2.69 2.03 9.23
C VAL A 72 4.18 2.09 9.56
N LYS A 73 4.51 2.58 10.76
CA LYS A 73 5.90 2.60 11.24
C LYS A 73 6.43 1.17 11.37
N PRO A 74 7.76 0.95 11.21
CA PRO A 74 8.33 -0.40 11.20
C PRO A 74 7.93 -1.28 12.39
N HIS A 75 7.90 -0.73 13.60
CA HIS A 75 7.52 -1.49 14.80
C HIS A 75 6.04 -1.85 14.85
N GLN A 76 5.21 -1.25 14.00
CA GLN A 76 3.76 -1.51 13.93
C GLN A 76 3.42 -2.55 12.86
N VAL A 77 4.36 -2.93 11.99
CA VAL A 77 4.09 -3.82 10.86
C VAL A 77 3.65 -5.19 11.33
N GLU A 78 4.44 -5.85 12.18
CA GLU A 78 4.11 -7.20 12.66
C GLU A 78 2.76 -7.24 13.40
N PRO A 79 2.48 -6.35 14.38
CA PRO A 79 1.20 -6.35 15.07
C PRO A 79 -0.02 -6.15 14.17
N VAL A 80 0.16 -5.50 13.02
CA VAL A 80 -0.94 -5.24 12.08
C VAL A 80 -1.07 -6.35 11.04
N VAL A 81 0.04 -6.84 10.50
CA VAL A 81 0.07 -7.79 9.38
C VAL A 81 -0.24 -9.21 9.81
N VAL A 82 0.36 -9.69 10.89
CA VAL A 82 0.21 -11.08 11.34
C VAL A 82 -1.26 -11.45 11.62
N PRO A 83 -2.06 -10.62 12.32
CA PRO A 83 -3.46 -10.97 12.58
C PRO A 83 -4.33 -11.09 11.32
N ILE A 84 -3.95 -10.45 10.21
CA ILE A 84 -4.72 -10.46 8.96
C ILE A 84 -4.03 -11.23 7.83
N ARG A 85 -2.97 -11.96 8.13
CA ARG A 85 -2.17 -12.65 7.10
C ARG A 85 -2.99 -13.58 6.20
N GLU A 86 -4.04 -14.18 6.71
CA GLU A 86 -4.92 -15.05 5.93
C GLU A 86 -5.70 -14.26 4.88
N ARG A 87 -6.13 -13.05 5.23
CA ARG A 87 -6.83 -12.15 4.30
C ARG A 87 -5.89 -11.57 3.24
N LEU A 88 -4.60 -11.47 3.57
CA LEU A 88 -3.58 -10.97 2.66
C LEU A 88 -3.09 -12.03 1.66
N ALA A 89 -3.35 -13.30 1.91
CA ALA A 89 -2.83 -14.41 1.11
C ALA A 89 -3.20 -14.32 -0.37
N GLY A 90 -4.39 -13.80 -0.68
CA GLY A 90 -4.87 -13.62 -2.06
C GLY A 90 -4.60 -12.23 -2.63
N ARG A 91 -3.85 -11.39 -1.91
CA ARG A 91 -3.59 -10.00 -2.28
C ARG A 91 -2.13 -9.81 -2.65
N ILE A 92 -1.81 -8.65 -3.22
CA ILE A 92 -0.42 -8.23 -3.43
C ILE A 92 -0.10 -7.26 -2.29
N VAL A 93 0.91 -7.59 -1.49
CA VAL A 93 1.33 -6.78 -0.35
C VAL A 93 2.56 -5.96 -0.75
N VAL A 94 2.47 -4.65 -0.63
CA VAL A 94 3.57 -3.73 -0.93
C VAL A 94 3.94 -3.00 0.36
N SER A 95 5.18 -3.12 0.79
CA SER A 95 5.67 -2.42 1.96
C SER A 95 6.38 -1.14 1.58
N VAL A 96 6.03 -0.05 2.29
CA VAL A 96 6.79 1.21 2.25
C VAL A 96 7.39 1.51 3.62
N ALA A 97 7.35 0.56 4.54
CA ALA A 97 7.93 0.69 5.89
C ALA A 97 9.45 0.50 5.83
N ALA A 98 10.18 1.53 6.24
CA ALA A 98 11.64 1.50 6.23
C ALA A 98 12.19 0.41 7.16
N GLY A 99 13.19 -0.34 6.69
CA GLY A 99 13.87 -1.34 7.50
C GLY A 99 13.15 -2.68 7.66
N VAL A 100 11.93 -2.82 7.14
CA VAL A 100 11.22 -4.09 7.12
C VAL A 100 11.53 -4.77 5.79
N THR A 101 12.27 -5.88 5.84
CA THR A 101 12.84 -6.52 4.67
C THR A 101 11.89 -7.52 4.01
N PHE A 102 12.25 -7.97 2.81
CA PHE A 102 11.57 -9.08 2.14
C PHE A 102 11.51 -10.31 3.05
N ASP A 103 12.61 -10.67 3.70
CA ASP A 103 12.65 -11.84 4.57
C ASP A 103 11.75 -11.70 5.80
N ASP A 104 11.61 -10.48 6.32
CA ASP A 104 10.68 -10.20 7.42
C ASP A 104 9.23 -10.51 7.00
N TYR A 105 8.83 -10.09 5.80
CA TYR A 105 7.48 -10.37 5.27
C TYR A 105 7.29 -11.86 4.96
N GLU A 106 8.32 -12.57 4.49
CA GLU A 106 8.24 -14.00 4.29
C GLU A 106 7.91 -14.74 5.59
N ARG A 107 8.42 -14.28 6.71
CA ARG A 107 8.10 -14.85 8.03
C ARG A 107 6.71 -14.49 8.54
N MET A 108 6.21 -13.30 8.20
CA MET A 108 4.93 -12.77 8.70
C MET A 108 3.73 -13.23 7.88
N LEU A 109 3.90 -13.37 6.58
CA LEU A 109 2.83 -13.71 5.64
C LEU A 109 2.72 -15.22 5.43
N LEU A 110 1.56 -15.69 5.00
CA LEU A 110 1.40 -17.09 4.61
C LEU A 110 2.25 -17.41 3.39
N PRO A 111 2.77 -18.64 3.28
CA PRO A 111 3.58 -19.05 2.14
C PRO A 111 2.86 -18.80 0.81
N GLY A 112 3.59 -18.27 -0.17
CA GLY A 112 3.03 -17.99 -1.49
C GLY A 112 2.32 -16.65 -1.64
N THR A 113 2.19 -15.85 -0.57
CA THR A 113 1.65 -14.49 -0.67
C THR A 113 2.60 -13.62 -1.49
N ALA A 114 2.07 -12.94 -2.51
CA ALA A 114 2.85 -12.03 -3.31
C ALA A 114 3.15 -10.77 -2.51
N HIS A 115 4.41 -10.40 -2.39
CA HIS A 115 4.79 -9.19 -1.65
C HIS A 115 6.06 -8.55 -2.19
N LEU A 116 6.23 -7.27 -1.87
CA LEU A 116 7.31 -6.44 -2.35
C LEU A 116 7.69 -5.43 -1.27
N SER A 117 8.96 -5.30 -0.97
CA SER A 117 9.47 -4.25 -0.08
C SER A 117 10.02 -3.10 -0.91
N THR A 118 9.59 -1.88 -0.60
CA THR A 118 9.98 -0.67 -1.33
C THR A 118 10.39 0.44 -0.35
N VAL A 119 11.15 1.40 -0.87
CA VAL A 119 11.50 2.63 -0.15
C VAL A 119 11.19 3.82 -1.07
N PRO A 120 9.97 4.34 -1.03
CA PRO A 120 9.61 5.53 -1.80
C PRO A 120 10.09 6.81 -1.14
N ASN A 121 10.07 7.92 -1.89
CA ASN A 121 10.30 9.25 -1.35
C ASN A 121 9.12 10.20 -1.63
N THR A 122 9.05 11.32 -0.92
CA THR A 122 7.91 12.25 -0.97
C THR A 122 7.59 12.79 -2.38
N PRO A 123 8.57 13.09 -3.28
CA PRO A 123 8.27 13.55 -4.63
C PRO A 123 7.41 12.61 -5.48
N VAL A 124 7.17 11.38 -5.04
CA VAL A 124 6.22 10.46 -5.70
C VAL A 124 4.84 11.09 -5.88
N ALA A 125 4.43 11.98 -4.98
CA ALA A 125 3.13 12.66 -5.06
C ALA A 125 2.94 13.47 -6.34
N VAL A 126 4.03 13.94 -6.95
CA VAL A 126 4.02 14.75 -8.19
C VAL A 126 4.62 13.98 -9.38
N GLY A 127 4.83 12.69 -9.24
CA GLY A 127 5.40 11.86 -10.30
C GLY A 127 6.91 11.97 -10.46
N GLU A 128 7.58 12.67 -9.55
CA GLU A 128 9.03 12.93 -9.62
C GLU A 128 9.82 12.08 -8.62
N GLY A 129 9.16 11.14 -7.95
CA GLY A 129 9.76 10.32 -6.91
C GLY A 129 10.56 9.14 -7.46
N ILE A 130 11.38 8.58 -6.58
CA ILE A 130 12.14 7.35 -6.83
C ILE A 130 11.64 6.29 -5.84
N ILE A 131 11.37 5.09 -6.36
CA ILE A 131 11.01 3.94 -5.53
C ILE A 131 12.07 2.86 -5.73
N VAL A 132 12.75 2.53 -4.64
CA VAL A 132 13.72 1.44 -4.60
C VAL A 132 13.01 0.17 -4.16
N CYS A 133 13.18 -0.90 -4.92
CA CYS A 133 12.48 -2.16 -4.70
C CYS A 133 13.46 -3.31 -4.49
N GLU A 134 13.14 -4.19 -3.57
CA GLU A 134 13.80 -5.48 -3.47
C GLU A 134 13.07 -6.48 -4.37
N ARG A 135 13.78 -6.99 -5.38
CA ARG A 135 13.18 -7.78 -6.47
C ARG A 135 13.35 -9.29 -6.31
N ARG A 136 13.17 -9.83 -5.13
CA ARG A 136 13.23 -11.28 -4.94
C ARG A 136 11.82 -11.90 -4.99
N GLY A 137 11.66 -13.01 -5.71
CA GLY A 137 10.44 -13.79 -5.72
C GLY A 137 9.23 -13.15 -6.39
N PHE A 138 9.44 -12.26 -7.36
CA PHE A 138 8.36 -11.53 -8.01
C PHE A 138 7.50 -12.40 -8.92
N ARG A 139 6.19 -12.18 -8.83
CA ARG A 139 5.22 -12.55 -9.86
C ARG A 139 4.93 -11.34 -10.74
N ALA A 140 4.45 -11.59 -11.96
CA ALA A 140 4.13 -10.52 -12.90
C ALA A 140 3.17 -9.46 -12.30
N ALA A 141 2.17 -9.89 -11.53
CA ALA A 141 1.23 -8.98 -10.89
C ALA A 141 1.92 -8.01 -9.91
N VAL A 142 2.99 -8.43 -9.23
CA VAL A 142 3.76 -7.55 -8.35
C VAL A 142 4.55 -6.54 -9.18
N ILE A 143 5.10 -6.96 -10.32
CA ILE A 143 5.79 -6.06 -11.24
C ILE A 143 4.83 -4.99 -11.76
N ASP A 144 3.61 -5.37 -12.12
CA ASP A 144 2.58 -4.42 -12.56
C ASP A 144 2.24 -3.39 -11.46
N ALA A 145 2.15 -3.83 -10.22
CA ALA A 145 1.93 -2.94 -9.09
C ALA A 145 3.09 -1.96 -8.88
N VAL A 146 4.34 -2.43 -9.03
CA VAL A 146 5.53 -1.58 -8.95
C VAL A 146 5.52 -0.53 -10.06
N ASP A 147 5.23 -0.95 -11.29
CA ASP A 147 5.19 -0.02 -12.43
C ASP A 147 4.15 1.07 -12.22
N ALA A 148 3.00 0.74 -11.64
CA ALA A 148 1.97 1.72 -11.32
C ALA A 148 2.44 2.70 -10.24
N ILE A 149 3.12 2.21 -9.19
CA ILE A 149 3.68 3.04 -8.12
C ILE A 149 4.75 3.98 -8.66
N GLU A 150 5.58 3.49 -9.55
CA GLU A 150 6.65 4.26 -10.19
C GLU A 150 6.13 5.24 -11.27
N GLY A 151 4.85 5.18 -11.61
CA GLY A 151 4.27 6.05 -12.61
C GLY A 151 4.69 5.72 -14.05
N LYS A 152 5.08 4.48 -14.31
CA LYS A 152 5.51 4.02 -15.65
C LYS A 152 4.35 3.60 -16.55
N ARG A 153 3.13 3.69 -16.04
CA ARG A 153 1.91 3.31 -16.79
C ARG A 153 0.84 4.36 -16.70
#